data_fd66a6131fc6e83a47059ea04b24f9b2
#
_entry.id   fd66a6131fc6e83a47059ea04b24f9b2
#
_cell.length_a   1.000
_cell.length_b   1.000
_cell.length_c   1.000
_cell.angle_alpha   90.00
_cell.angle_beta   90.00
_cell.angle_gamma   90.00
#
_symmetry.space_group_name_H-M   'P 1'
#
loop_
_entity.id
_entity.type
_entity.pdbx_description
1 polymer ?
#
loop_
_entity_poly.entity_id
_entity_poly.type
_entity_poly.pdbx_seq_one_letter_code
_entity_poly.pdbx_strand_id
1 'polypeptide(L)'
;EFRRVLFRSMELALSVDLIRKNSRSWQIDPNRILVSGFSAGGHLACSLGVFWDKDFLFGPIEKGPENIRPNGLILCYPVITSGEYAHRGSVETLLGPQQLDNEEMVRLFSLENQVGPQVPPVFLWHTWTDQTVPVENSLLLASALRKHGISLEMHIYPRGIHGLSTASHEVEGRDGRYYEPSCQSWLPLVKTWLESF
;
A
#
# COMPACT_ATOMS: atom_id res chain seq x y z
N GLU A 1 14.59 -12.96 9.92
CA GLU A 1 14.20 -11.93 8.93
C GLU A 1 12.70 -11.83 8.71
N PHE A 2 11.95 -12.92 8.62
CA PHE A 2 10.47 -12.94 8.69
C PHE A 2 9.94 -12.04 9.83
N ARG A 3 10.61 -12.05 10.99
CA ARG A 3 10.28 -11.16 12.11
C ARG A 3 10.41 -9.66 11.78
N ARG A 4 11.29 -9.23 10.86
CA ARG A 4 11.43 -7.80 10.51
C ARG A 4 10.24 -7.29 9.71
N VAL A 5 9.74 -8.08 8.78
CA VAL A 5 8.55 -7.71 7.97
C VAL A 5 7.33 -7.66 8.86
N LEU A 6 7.11 -8.70 9.65
CA LEU A 6 6.04 -8.72 10.65
C LEU A 6 6.14 -7.54 11.61
N PHE A 7 7.37 -7.20 12.04
CA PHE A 7 7.59 -6.09 12.97
C PHE A 7 7.10 -4.75 12.39
N ARG A 8 7.42 -4.41 11.13
CA ARG A 8 6.94 -3.17 10.49
C ARG A 8 5.43 -3.17 10.31
N SER A 9 4.85 -4.29 9.90
CA SER A 9 3.40 -4.42 9.77
C SER A 9 2.71 -4.33 11.14
N MET A 10 3.31 -4.86 12.20
CA MET A 10 2.82 -4.72 13.58
C MET A 10 2.93 -3.27 14.07
N GLU A 11 4.03 -2.55 13.79
CA GLU A 11 4.16 -1.13 14.12
C GLU A 11 3.05 -0.30 13.47
N LEU A 12 2.76 -0.56 12.20
CA LEU A 12 1.67 0.11 11.48
C LEU A 12 0.31 -0.26 12.09
N ALA A 13 0.07 -1.53 12.39
CA ALA A 13 -1.14 -1.99 13.05
C ALA A 13 -1.34 -1.34 14.42
N LEU A 14 -0.29 -1.27 15.25
CA LEU A 14 -0.30 -0.58 16.55
C LEU A 14 -0.54 0.92 16.40
N SER A 15 -0.05 1.54 15.32
CA SER A 15 -0.31 2.95 15.04
C SER A 15 -1.79 3.19 14.74
N VAL A 16 -2.44 2.33 13.94
CA VAL A 16 -3.89 2.40 13.67
C VAL A 16 -4.69 2.15 14.96
N ASP A 17 -4.30 1.17 15.78
CA ASP A 17 -4.90 0.91 17.08
C ASP A 17 -4.82 2.14 18.00
N LEU A 18 -3.65 2.76 18.08
CA LEU A 18 -3.42 3.98 18.90
C LEU A 18 -4.30 5.14 18.43
N ILE A 19 -4.39 5.40 17.12
CA ILE A 19 -5.24 6.43 16.55
C ILE A 19 -6.71 6.16 16.90
N ARG A 20 -7.17 4.91 16.72
CA ARG A 20 -8.56 4.54 17.00
C ARG A 20 -8.91 4.60 18.50
N LYS A 21 -7.98 4.21 19.38
CA LYS A 21 -8.14 4.34 20.84
C LYS A 21 -8.26 5.80 21.30
N ASN A 22 -7.55 6.71 20.64
CA ASN A 22 -7.53 8.14 20.99
C ASN A 22 -8.49 8.99 20.12
N SER A 23 -9.31 8.37 19.28
CA SER A 23 -10.16 9.06 18.31
C SER A 23 -11.01 10.15 18.93
N ARG A 24 -11.60 9.90 20.11
CA ARG A 24 -12.42 10.90 20.84
C ARG A 24 -11.60 12.11 21.28
N SER A 25 -10.42 11.89 21.89
CA SER A 25 -9.57 12.98 22.39
C SER A 25 -8.90 13.77 21.27
N TRP A 26 -8.65 13.12 20.14
CA TRP A 26 -8.04 13.73 18.95
C TRP A 26 -9.06 14.26 17.94
N GLN A 27 -10.36 14.11 18.23
CA GLN A 27 -11.46 14.52 17.34
C GLN A 27 -11.38 13.88 15.95
N ILE A 28 -10.99 12.60 15.89
CA ILE A 28 -10.88 11.78 14.70
C ILE A 28 -12.10 10.86 14.62
N ASP A 29 -12.66 10.68 13.40
CA ASP A 29 -13.66 9.65 13.17
C ASP A 29 -12.99 8.27 13.14
N PRO A 30 -13.29 7.36 14.10
CA PRO A 30 -12.70 6.03 14.15
C PRO A 30 -13.08 5.13 12.98
N ASN A 31 -14.11 5.50 12.21
CA ASN A 31 -14.58 4.77 11.03
C ASN A 31 -14.02 5.34 9.72
N ARG A 32 -13.13 6.34 9.80
CA ARG A 32 -12.49 6.99 8.64
C ARG A 32 -10.97 7.04 8.77
N ILE A 33 -10.36 5.96 9.21
CA ILE A 33 -8.90 5.82 9.30
C ILE A 33 -8.40 5.13 8.03
N LEU A 34 -7.72 5.89 7.20
CA LEU A 34 -7.13 5.39 5.96
C LEU A 34 -5.61 5.28 6.11
N VAL A 35 -5.03 4.33 5.37
CA VAL A 35 -3.58 4.14 5.36
C VAL A 35 -3.06 4.45 3.96
N SER A 36 -2.07 5.34 3.89
CA SER A 36 -1.42 5.71 2.64
C SER A 36 0.02 5.22 2.60
N GLY A 37 0.46 4.80 1.41
CA GLY A 37 1.82 4.35 1.21
C GLY A 37 2.32 4.56 -0.22
N PHE A 38 3.61 4.88 -0.33
CA PHE A 38 4.32 5.15 -1.57
C PHE A 38 5.39 4.07 -1.78
N SER A 39 5.52 3.51 -2.98
CA SER A 39 6.59 2.55 -3.31
C SER A 39 6.61 1.36 -2.33
N ALA A 40 7.71 1.11 -1.64
CA ALA A 40 7.81 0.11 -0.57
C ALA A 40 6.86 0.40 0.61
N GLY A 41 6.57 1.68 0.91
CA GLY A 41 5.53 2.08 1.86
C GLY A 41 4.13 1.68 1.39
N GLY A 42 3.90 1.64 0.08
CA GLY A 42 2.69 1.09 -0.54
C GLY A 42 2.54 -0.42 -0.27
N HIS A 43 3.64 -1.17 -0.31
CA HIS A 43 3.64 -2.58 0.10
C HIS A 43 3.24 -2.73 1.58
N LEU A 44 3.81 -1.91 2.46
CA LEU A 44 3.48 -1.95 3.89
C LEU A 44 2.01 -1.60 4.15
N ALA A 45 1.49 -0.56 3.49
CA ALA A 45 0.08 -0.17 3.60
C ALA A 45 -0.86 -1.28 3.08
N CYS A 46 -0.54 -1.85 1.92
CA CYS A 46 -1.27 -2.97 1.34
C CYS A 46 -1.20 -4.23 2.22
N SER A 47 -0.03 -4.52 2.83
CA SER A 47 0.14 -5.63 3.76
C SER A 47 -0.82 -5.52 4.95
N LEU A 48 -0.99 -4.34 5.54
CA LEU A 48 -2.01 -4.16 6.58
C LEU A 48 -3.41 -4.43 6.03
N GLY A 49 -3.73 -3.94 4.82
CA GLY A 49 -5.04 -4.13 4.21
C GLY A 49 -5.42 -5.59 3.94
N VAL A 50 -4.44 -6.44 3.61
CA VAL A 50 -4.68 -7.87 3.32
C VAL A 50 -4.55 -8.78 4.54
N PHE A 51 -3.82 -8.36 5.59
CA PHE A 51 -3.48 -9.21 6.74
C PHE A 51 -4.05 -8.73 8.07
N TRP A 52 -4.83 -7.66 8.13
CA TRP A 52 -5.33 -7.12 9.41
C TRP A 52 -6.12 -8.15 10.24
N ASP A 53 -6.73 -9.14 9.60
CA ASP A 53 -7.52 -10.22 10.22
C ASP A 53 -6.70 -11.48 10.58
N LYS A 54 -5.37 -11.46 10.41
CA LYS A 54 -4.49 -12.60 10.66
C LYS A 54 -3.87 -12.54 12.05
N ASP A 55 -3.89 -13.66 12.77
CA ASP A 55 -3.41 -13.80 14.15
C ASP A 55 -2.00 -13.25 14.36
N PHE A 56 -1.11 -13.45 13.39
CA PHE A 56 0.28 -12.99 13.49
C PHE A 56 0.39 -11.46 13.55
N LEU A 57 -0.63 -10.73 13.06
CA LEU A 57 -0.60 -9.26 13.03
C LEU A 57 -1.33 -8.66 14.22
N PHE A 58 -2.48 -9.20 14.62
CA PHE A 58 -3.27 -8.62 15.70
C PHE A 58 -3.05 -9.25 17.09
N GLY A 59 -2.26 -10.32 17.20
CA GLY A 59 -2.02 -11.00 18.49
C GLY A 59 -1.71 -10.08 19.67
N PRO A 60 -0.95 -8.98 19.50
CA PRO A 60 -0.69 -7.99 20.56
C PRO A 60 -1.84 -6.99 20.81
N ILE A 61 -2.90 -7.02 19.99
CA ILE A 61 -3.98 -6.03 20.03
C ILE A 61 -5.10 -6.49 20.95
N GLU A 62 -5.25 -5.85 22.10
CA GLU A 62 -6.24 -6.22 23.14
C GLU A 62 -7.70 -6.21 22.64
N LYS A 63 -8.05 -5.28 21.73
CA LYS A 63 -9.41 -5.10 21.19
C LYS A 63 -9.73 -5.97 19.98
N GLY A 64 -8.78 -6.83 19.56
CA GLY A 64 -8.94 -7.71 18.40
C GLY A 64 -8.71 -7.03 17.04
N PRO A 65 -8.85 -7.79 15.95
CA PRO A 65 -8.43 -7.38 14.61
C PRO A 65 -9.18 -6.16 14.07
N GLU A 66 -10.46 -5.99 14.37
CA GLU A 66 -11.26 -4.85 13.87
C GLU A 66 -10.68 -3.48 14.31
N ASN A 67 -9.92 -3.47 15.41
CA ASN A 67 -9.32 -2.22 15.88
C ASN A 67 -8.13 -1.75 15.04
N ILE A 68 -7.51 -2.63 14.25
CA ILE A 68 -6.42 -2.32 13.34
C ILE A 68 -6.83 -2.33 11.86
N ARG A 69 -8.08 -2.68 11.56
CA ARG A 69 -8.61 -2.66 10.21
C ARG A 69 -8.59 -1.26 9.62
N PRO A 70 -7.90 -1.00 8.50
CA PRO A 70 -8.02 0.27 7.81
C PRO A 70 -9.39 0.39 7.13
N ASN A 71 -9.94 1.62 7.07
CA ASN A 71 -11.20 1.86 6.38
C ASN A 71 -11.01 2.06 4.87
N GLY A 72 -9.78 2.37 4.43
CA GLY A 72 -9.40 2.46 3.03
C GLY A 72 -7.87 2.52 2.87
N LEU A 73 -7.40 2.25 1.67
CA LEU A 73 -5.98 2.31 1.30
C LEU A 73 -5.77 3.32 0.18
N ILE A 74 -4.70 4.12 0.30
CA ILE A 74 -4.22 5.02 -0.76
C ILE A 74 -2.82 4.55 -1.15
N LEU A 75 -2.70 3.90 -2.31
CA LEU A 75 -1.49 3.25 -2.77
C LEU A 75 -0.89 4.02 -3.96
N CYS A 76 0.31 4.54 -3.77
CA CYS A 76 1.00 5.35 -4.76
C CYS A 76 2.17 4.55 -5.33
N TYR A 77 2.10 4.18 -6.63
CA TYR A 77 3.11 3.36 -7.33
C TYR A 77 3.70 2.25 -6.44
N PRO A 78 2.83 1.40 -5.85
CA PRO A 78 3.24 0.48 -4.80
C PRO A 78 4.06 -0.68 -5.33
N VAL A 79 5.02 -1.16 -4.54
CA VAL A 79 5.54 -2.52 -4.68
C VAL A 79 4.44 -3.48 -4.22
N ILE A 80 4.09 -4.50 -5.01
CA ILE A 80 3.03 -5.46 -4.70
C ILE A 80 3.52 -6.89 -4.83
N THR A 81 4.12 -7.24 -5.97
CA THR A 81 4.54 -8.61 -6.25
C THR A 81 6.00 -8.87 -5.90
N SER A 82 6.29 -10.07 -5.43
CA SER A 82 7.64 -10.63 -5.29
C SER A 82 8.00 -11.60 -6.44
N GLY A 83 7.10 -11.74 -7.43
CA GLY A 83 7.25 -12.63 -8.60
C GLY A 83 7.99 -11.99 -9.78
N GLU A 84 7.49 -12.22 -11.00
CA GLU A 84 8.12 -11.81 -12.25
C GLU A 84 8.40 -10.30 -12.34
N TYR A 85 7.45 -9.46 -11.90
CA TYR A 85 7.55 -7.99 -11.97
C TYR A 85 8.05 -7.37 -10.66
N ALA A 86 8.76 -8.15 -9.85
CA ALA A 86 9.24 -7.69 -8.56
C ALA A 86 10.29 -6.59 -8.69
N HIS A 87 10.20 -5.56 -7.85
CA HIS A 87 11.34 -4.69 -7.57
C HIS A 87 12.32 -5.45 -6.68
N ARG A 88 13.31 -6.11 -7.29
CA ARG A 88 14.25 -7.04 -6.63
C ARG A 88 14.86 -6.49 -5.34
N GLY A 89 15.37 -5.26 -5.37
CA GLY A 89 15.99 -4.64 -4.20
C GLY A 89 15.02 -4.49 -3.00
N SER A 90 13.74 -4.23 -3.23
CA SER A 90 12.72 -4.23 -2.17
C SER A 90 12.50 -5.63 -1.62
N VAL A 91 12.38 -6.63 -2.49
CA VAL A 91 12.17 -8.02 -2.09
C VAL A 91 13.38 -8.56 -1.31
N GLU A 92 14.60 -8.28 -1.77
CA GLU A 92 15.84 -8.63 -1.05
C GLU A 92 15.90 -7.99 0.35
N THR A 93 15.53 -6.71 0.45
CA THR A 93 15.47 -6.01 1.75
C THR A 93 14.39 -6.57 2.66
N LEU A 94 13.27 -7.01 2.09
CA LEU A 94 12.11 -7.52 2.80
C LEU A 94 12.36 -8.96 3.31
N LEU A 95 12.76 -9.85 2.42
CA LEU A 95 12.88 -11.29 2.69
C LEU A 95 14.29 -11.69 3.18
N GLY A 96 15.32 -10.90 2.83
CA GLY A 96 16.71 -11.29 2.94
C GLY A 96 17.16 -12.21 1.80
N PRO A 97 18.46 -12.18 1.47
CA PRO A 97 19.00 -12.89 0.31
C PRO A 97 18.78 -14.42 0.36
N GLN A 98 18.66 -15.01 1.57
CA GLN A 98 18.48 -16.45 1.76
C GLN A 98 17.05 -16.94 1.46
N GLN A 99 16.08 -16.02 1.34
CA GLN A 99 14.66 -16.36 1.16
C GLN A 99 14.13 -16.00 -0.24
N LEU A 100 14.99 -15.50 -1.13
CA LEU A 100 14.56 -15.08 -2.47
C LEU A 100 14.06 -16.23 -3.33
N ASP A 101 14.60 -17.44 -3.12
CA ASP A 101 14.20 -18.66 -3.82
C ASP A 101 13.17 -19.49 -3.03
N ASN A 102 12.70 -18.98 -1.89
CA ASN A 102 11.67 -19.63 -1.10
C ASN A 102 10.29 -19.29 -1.67
N GLU A 103 9.72 -20.21 -2.43
CA GLU A 103 8.42 -20.03 -3.12
C GLU A 103 7.27 -19.67 -2.16
N GLU A 104 7.26 -20.19 -0.94
CA GLU A 104 6.24 -19.88 0.06
C GLU A 104 6.35 -18.41 0.48
N MET A 105 7.57 -17.92 0.74
CA MET A 105 7.82 -16.53 1.12
C MET A 105 7.53 -15.58 -0.05
N VAL A 106 7.97 -15.90 -1.25
CA VAL A 106 7.64 -15.13 -2.46
C VAL A 106 6.12 -15.05 -2.65
N ARG A 107 5.41 -16.15 -2.49
CA ARG A 107 3.94 -16.18 -2.59
C ARG A 107 3.27 -15.37 -1.48
N LEU A 108 3.75 -15.47 -0.23
CA LEU A 108 3.18 -14.74 0.91
C LEU A 108 3.32 -13.23 0.75
N PHE A 109 4.46 -12.76 0.24
CA PHE A 109 4.74 -11.34 0.07
C PHE A 109 4.41 -10.80 -1.34
N SER A 110 3.86 -11.62 -2.21
CA SER A 110 3.12 -11.21 -3.40
C SER A 110 1.68 -10.92 -2.99
N LEU A 111 1.42 -9.64 -2.65
CA LEU A 111 0.19 -9.23 -1.96
C LEU A 111 -1.07 -9.42 -2.82
N GLU A 112 -0.93 -9.45 -4.14
CA GLU A 112 -2.01 -9.81 -5.06
C GLU A 112 -2.57 -11.20 -4.79
N ASN A 113 -1.75 -12.12 -4.25
CA ASN A 113 -2.17 -13.47 -3.87
C ASN A 113 -2.89 -13.53 -2.51
N GLN A 114 -2.86 -12.44 -1.74
CA GLN A 114 -3.43 -12.35 -0.39
C GLN A 114 -4.76 -11.59 -0.36
N VAL A 115 -5.18 -11.04 -1.51
CA VAL A 115 -6.44 -10.30 -1.61
C VAL A 115 -7.63 -11.25 -1.37
N GLY A 116 -8.53 -10.82 -0.52
CA GLY A 116 -9.79 -11.48 -0.21
C GLY A 116 -10.86 -10.45 0.18
N PRO A 117 -12.04 -10.89 0.61
CA PRO A 117 -13.16 -10.00 0.94
C PRO A 117 -12.90 -9.07 2.14
N GLN A 118 -11.84 -9.34 2.92
CA GLN A 118 -11.44 -8.52 4.06
C GLN A 118 -10.79 -7.18 3.64
N VAL A 119 -10.29 -7.06 2.40
CA VAL A 119 -9.57 -5.87 1.94
C VAL A 119 -10.52 -4.67 1.83
N PRO A 120 -10.17 -3.50 2.41
CA PRO A 120 -11.00 -2.32 2.32
C PRO A 120 -10.96 -1.69 0.90
N PRO A 121 -11.81 -0.67 0.60
CA PRO A 121 -11.71 0.10 -0.63
C PRO A 121 -10.31 0.66 -0.87
N VAL A 122 -9.88 0.70 -2.13
CA VAL A 122 -8.53 1.10 -2.53
C VAL A 122 -8.59 2.25 -3.54
N PHE A 123 -7.80 3.29 -3.28
CA PHE A 123 -7.37 4.26 -4.29
C PHE A 123 -5.94 3.92 -4.70
N LEU A 124 -5.67 3.81 -6.01
CA LEU A 124 -4.41 3.35 -6.56
C LEU A 124 -3.98 4.24 -7.73
N TRP A 125 -2.72 4.68 -7.74
CA TRP A 125 -2.18 5.31 -8.92
C TRP A 125 -0.74 4.89 -9.23
N HIS A 126 -0.38 4.92 -10.53
CA HIS A 126 0.94 4.54 -11.02
C HIS A 126 1.24 5.28 -12.33
N THR A 127 2.48 5.23 -12.79
CA THR A 127 2.86 5.70 -14.13
C THR A 127 3.23 4.50 -15.01
N TRP A 128 2.80 4.55 -16.28
CA TRP A 128 3.03 3.47 -17.26
C TRP A 128 4.51 3.23 -17.54
N THR A 129 5.32 4.30 -17.45
CA THR A 129 6.75 4.24 -17.80
C THR A 129 7.68 4.09 -16.60
N ASP A 130 7.15 3.72 -15.43
CA ASP A 130 7.96 3.44 -14.24
C ASP A 130 8.91 2.27 -14.49
N GLN A 131 10.22 2.55 -14.52
CA GLN A 131 11.28 1.56 -14.78
C GLN A 131 11.80 0.91 -13.47
N THR A 132 11.43 1.44 -12.32
CA THR A 132 11.90 0.97 -11.01
C THR A 132 10.94 -0.04 -10.42
N VAL A 133 9.65 0.32 -10.36
CA VAL A 133 8.57 -0.57 -9.97
C VAL A 133 7.64 -0.70 -11.17
N PRO A 134 7.68 -1.82 -11.91
CA PRO A 134 6.84 -2.00 -13.09
C PRO A 134 5.35 -1.81 -12.78
N VAL A 135 4.63 -1.15 -13.69
CA VAL A 135 3.18 -0.87 -13.53
C VAL A 135 2.35 -2.15 -13.33
N GLU A 136 2.88 -3.29 -13.74
CA GLU A 136 2.31 -4.61 -13.54
C GLU A 136 2.01 -4.90 -12.05
N ASN A 137 2.80 -4.35 -11.12
CA ASN A 137 2.48 -4.42 -9.68
C ASN A 137 1.06 -3.92 -9.40
N SER A 138 0.71 -2.76 -9.93
CA SER A 138 -0.62 -2.17 -9.79
C SER A 138 -1.70 -2.93 -10.57
N LEU A 139 -1.38 -3.42 -11.77
CA LEU A 139 -2.31 -4.19 -12.62
C LEU A 139 -2.65 -5.55 -11.98
N LEU A 140 -1.67 -6.24 -11.41
CA LEU A 140 -1.87 -7.50 -10.69
C LEU A 140 -2.77 -7.30 -9.46
N LEU A 141 -2.50 -6.27 -8.64
CA LEU A 141 -3.34 -5.93 -7.51
C LEU A 141 -4.78 -5.59 -7.95
N ALA A 142 -4.93 -4.75 -8.98
CA ALA A 142 -6.24 -4.37 -9.50
C ALA A 142 -7.05 -5.59 -9.99
N SER A 143 -6.39 -6.54 -10.67
CA SER A 143 -7.01 -7.80 -11.11
C SER A 143 -7.50 -8.62 -9.91
N ALA A 144 -6.69 -8.74 -8.86
CA ALA A 144 -7.03 -9.45 -7.65
C ALA A 144 -8.20 -8.78 -6.90
N LEU A 145 -8.17 -7.46 -6.72
CA LEU A 145 -9.26 -6.69 -6.11
C LEU A 145 -10.58 -6.88 -6.88
N ARG A 146 -10.52 -6.80 -8.22
CA ARG A 146 -11.68 -7.01 -9.09
C ARG A 146 -12.29 -8.41 -8.90
N LYS A 147 -11.47 -9.44 -8.81
CA LYS A 147 -11.89 -10.83 -8.60
C LYS A 147 -12.68 -11.00 -7.31
N HIS A 148 -12.34 -10.25 -6.26
CA HIS A 148 -12.98 -10.31 -4.95
C HIS A 148 -14.07 -9.25 -4.75
N GLY A 149 -14.40 -8.46 -5.78
CA GLY A 149 -15.45 -7.45 -5.70
C GLY A 149 -15.10 -6.24 -4.82
N ILE A 150 -13.81 -6.01 -4.56
CA ILE A 150 -13.35 -4.87 -3.76
C ILE A 150 -13.44 -3.58 -4.59
N SER A 151 -13.94 -2.52 -3.98
CA SER A 151 -14.02 -1.19 -4.60
C SER A 151 -12.62 -0.64 -4.89
N LEU A 152 -12.38 -0.25 -6.13
CA LEU A 152 -11.11 0.30 -6.60
C LEU A 152 -11.35 1.54 -7.45
N GLU A 153 -10.69 2.65 -7.10
CA GLU A 153 -10.43 3.77 -8.01
C GLU A 153 -8.96 3.72 -8.43
N MET A 154 -8.70 3.63 -9.75
CA MET A 154 -7.35 3.44 -10.28
C MET A 154 -7.02 4.45 -11.38
N HIS A 155 -5.84 5.05 -11.28
CA HIS A 155 -5.31 6.00 -12.27
C HIS A 155 -3.94 5.56 -12.75
N ILE A 156 -3.80 5.30 -14.06
CA ILE A 156 -2.53 5.02 -14.71
C ILE A 156 -2.17 6.19 -15.61
N TYR A 157 -1.14 6.92 -15.23
CA TYR A 157 -0.62 8.04 -16.02
C TYR A 157 0.33 7.53 -17.11
N PRO A 158 0.29 8.14 -18.32
CA PRO A 158 1.02 7.62 -19.48
C PRO A 158 2.54 7.68 -19.31
N ARG A 159 3.06 8.59 -18.49
CA ARG A 159 4.49 8.80 -18.26
C ARG A 159 4.80 9.29 -16.87
N GLY A 160 6.05 9.09 -16.47
CA GLY A 160 6.62 9.52 -15.20
C GLY A 160 7.62 8.50 -14.69
N ILE A 161 8.63 8.98 -13.99
CA ILE A 161 9.60 8.12 -13.30
C ILE A 161 9.04 7.67 -11.96
N HIS A 162 9.70 6.69 -11.34
CA HIS A 162 9.36 6.26 -9.99
C HIS A 162 9.56 7.37 -8.95
N GLY A 163 8.69 7.41 -7.94
CA GLY A 163 8.91 8.28 -6.77
C GLY A 163 8.41 9.71 -6.92
N LEU A 164 7.47 9.99 -7.84
CA LEU A 164 6.97 11.33 -8.13
C LEU A 164 6.30 12.04 -6.93
N SER A 165 5.84 11.33 -5.90
CA SER A 165 5.15 11.93 -4.75
C SER A 165 3.96 12.81 -5.19
N THR A 166 3.98 14.12 -4.92
CA THR A 166 2.97 15.07 -5.39
C THR A 166 3.14 15.45 -6.87
N ALA A 167 4.25 15.07 -7.51
CA ALA A 167 4.63 15.41 -8.89
C ALA A 167 4.67 16.94 -9.16
N SER A 168 4.77 17.74 -8.11
CA SER A 168 4.72 19.21 -8.12
C SER A 168 6.11 19.83 -7.96
N HIS A 169 6.18 21.16 -8.05
CA HIS A 169 7.42 21.90 -7.84
C HIS A 169 8.04 21.71 -6.45
N GLU A 170 7.24 21.35 -5.41
CA GLU A 170 7.76 21.11 -4.07
C GLU A 170 8.68 19.88 -4.00
N VAL A 171 8.51 18.93 -4.92
CA VAL A 171 9.26 17.65 -4.96
C VAL A 171 10.14 17.51 -6.19
N GLU A 172 10.21 18.50 -7.07
CA GLU A 172 10.87 18.39 -8.39
C GLU A 172 12.35 17.98 -8.35
N GLY A 173 13.04 18.23 -7.23
CA GLY A 173 14.46 18.03 -7.11
C GLY A 173 15.28 19.09 -7.88
N ARG A 174 16.62 18.94 -7.86
CA ARG A 174 17.51 19.92 -8.49
C ARG A 174 17.47 19.92 -10.03
N ASP A 175 17.14 18.77 -10.62
CA ASP A 175 17.09 18.54 -12.07
C ASP A 175 15.67 18.52 -12.64
N GLY A 176 14.66 18.85 -11.83
CA GLY A 176 13.27 18.91 -12.25
C GLY A 176 12.62 17.55 -12.56
N ARG A 177 13.32 16.42 -12.37
CA ARG A 177 12.86 15.11 -12.85
C ARG A 177 11.62 14.57 -12.16
N TYR A 178 11.28 15.07 -10.96
CA TYR A 178 10.09 14.69 -10.22
C TYR A 178 8.90 15.62 -10.48
N TYR A 179 9.06 16.61 -11.38
CA TYR A 179 7.97 17.46 -11.81
C TYR A 179 7.25 16.84 -13.01
N GLU A 180 6.03 16.36 -12.82
CA GLU A 180 5.21 15.78 -13.88
C GLU A 180 3.75 16.26 -13.76
N PRO A 181 3.40 17.36 -14.45
CA PRO A 181 2.09 17.99 -14.35
C PRO A 181 0.91 17.04 -14.60
N SER A 182 1.07 16.07 -15.49
CA SER A 182 0.00 15.11 -15.81
C SER A 182 -0.38 14.25 -14.62
N CYS A 183 0.56 14.00 -13.69
CA CYS A 183 0.33 13.19 -12.50
C CYS A 183 -0.29 13.98 -11.34
N GLN A 184 -0.21 15.31 -11.31
CA GLN A 184 -0.68 16.13 -10.18
C GLN A 184 -2.16 15.97 -9.87
N SER A 185 -2.95 15.52 -10.86
CA SER A 185 -4.39 15.28 -10.70
C SER A 185 -4.74 14.21 -9.68
N TRP A 186 -3.79 13.35 -9.26
CA TRP A 186 -4.10 12.30 -8.29
C TRP A 186 -4.53 12.84 -6.92
N LEU A 187 -3.98 14.00 -6.48
CA LEU A 187 -4.34 14.61 -5.20
C LEU A 187 -5.81 15.09 -5.14
N PRO A 188 -6.33 15.91 -6.08
CA PRO A 188 -7.74 16.24 -6.11
C PRO A 188 -8.64 15.02 -6.32
N LEU A 189 -8.21 14.02 -7.07
CA LEU A 189 -8.96 12.76 -7.24
C LEU A 189 -9.07 11.99 -5.92
N VAL A 190 -7.98 11.83 -5.19
CA VAL A 190 -8.00 11.22 -3.85
C VAL A 190 -8.92 12.00 -2.90
N LYS A 191 -8.90 13.33 -2.96
CA LYS A 191 -9.78 14.16 -2.14
C LYS A 191 -11.26 13.85 -2.43
N THR A 192 -11.63 13.77 -3.70
CA THR A 192 -12.99 13.40 -4.10
C THR A 192 -13.34 11.98 -3.67
N TRP A 193 -12.41 11.04 -3.83
CA TRP A 193 -12.60 9.67 -3.38
C TRP A 193 -12.84 9.58 -1.86
N LEU A 194 -12.13 10.40 -1.06
CA LEU A 194 -12.33 10.47 0.40
C LEU A 194 -13.72 10.97 0.80
N GLU A 195 -14.42 11.72 -0.06
CA GLU A 195 -15.79 12.18 0.19
C GLU A 195 -16.83 11.03 0.09
N SER A 196 -16.44 9.88 -0.46
CA SER A 196 -17.29 8.69 -0.56
C SER A 196 -17.34 7.82 0.70
N PHE A 197 -16.56 8.16 1.74
CA PHE A 197 -16.51 7.45 3.03
C PHE A 197 -17.43 8.05 4.08
#